data_2fe3f8346191f0e618546e78ce510024
#
_entry.id   2fe3f8346191f0e618546e78ce510024
#
_cell.length_a   1.000
_cell.length_b   1.000
_cell.length_c   1.000
_cell.angle_alpha   90.00
_cell.angle_beta   90.00
_cell.angle_gamma   90.00
#
_symmetry.space_group_name_H-M   'P 1'
#
loop_
_entity.id
_entity.type
_entity.pdbx_description
1 polymer ?
#
loop_
_entity_poly.entity_id
_entity_poly.type
_entity_poly.pdbx_seq_one_letter_code
_entity_poly.pdbx_strand_id
1 'polypeptide(L)'
;MSIDQLHENKAEHLSIMSAISIKKGPIQLAGVLYRPTTTVAKHPALVIVHPGGGVKEQTAGLYAKKLSEQGFVTVAYDASHQGESGGEPHFLEDPSARVSDVYSVVDYLEKQDFVNPDKIAIVGICAGGGYSVAAAKSDHRLKAVATISMVNIGDSARLGWDANEDAKAKTTAFDMAAKQISAENNGAEPVAAPYVPPQPDDKTPLDMKEASNYYLTPRAQHPRAANKMLLRSFPLVLNFDAFQFTELYLTQPTLLIAGEKAGSLWHTEKLDKQIGGATKKLIVPNAAHMDFYDGEEYVELAVKNVVDFMSEQL
;
A
#
# COMPACT_ATOMS: atom_id res chain seq x y z
N MET A 1 23.77 -27.41 18.89
CA MET A 1 22.75 -26.57 19.55
C MET A 1 21.42 -26.93 18.93
N SER A 2 20.52 -27.49 19.72
CA SER A 2 19.26 -28.06 19.24
C SER A 2 18.25 -26.94 18.96
N ILE A 3 17.38 -27.17 17.97
CA ILE A 3 16.33 -26.32 17.49
C ILE A 3 15.29 -25.94 18.58
N ASP A 4 15.35 -26.56 19.75
CA ASP A 4 14.39 -26.43 20.85
C ASP A 4 14.61 -25.23 21.80
N GLN A 5 15.58 -24.36 21.53
CA GLN A 5 15.89 -23.21 22.43
C GLN A 5 15.45 -21.83 21.85
N LEU A 6 14.68 -21.79 20.75
CA LEU A 6 14.19 -20.54 20.14
C LEU A 6 12.72 -20.20 20.45
N HIS A 7 12.09 -20.91 21.36
CA HIS A 7 10.79 -20.52 21.91
C HIS A 7 10.94 -19.71 23.20
N GLU A 8 11.66 -18.60 23.16
CA GLU A 8 11.53 -17.59 24.20
C GLU A 8 10.20 -16.83 24.00
N ASN A 9 9.30 -16.99 24.97
CA ASN A 9 8.05 -16.29 25.22
C ASN A 9 7.92 -14.90 24.53
N LYS A 10 7.50 -14.86 23.28
CA LYS A 10 6.81 -13.67 22.75
C LYS A 10 5.41 -13.73 23.34
N ALA A 11 5.14 -12.90 24.34
CA ALA A 11 3.78 -12.63 24.76
C ALA A 11 3.04 -12.10 23.52
N GLU A 12 2.13 -12.89 22.95
CA GLU A 12 1.20 -12.42 21.93
C GLU A 12 0.39 -11.30 22.57
N HIS A 13 0.67 -10.08 22.18
CA HIS A 13 -0.10 -8.93 22.64
C HIS A 13 -1.46 -9.00 21.94
N LEU A 14 -2.50 -9.30 22.70
CA LEU A 14 -3.86 -9.13 22.19
C LEU A 14 -4.04 -7.67 21.76
N SER A 15 -4.64 -7.47 20.61
CA SER A 15 -4.98 -6.12 20.13
C SER A 15 -6.48 -5.90 20.11
N ILE A 16 -6.92 -4.69 20.47
CA ILE A 16 -8.30 -4.26 20.37
C ILE A 16 -8.51 -3.64 18.99
N MET A 17 -9.46 -4.17 18.23
CA MET A 17 -9.87 -3.64 16.94
C MET A 17 -11.05 -2.69 17.09
N SER A 18 -11.01 -1.56 16.42
CA SER A 18 -12.10 -0.58 16.36
C SER A 18 -12.28 -0.05 14.94
N ALA A 19 -13.51 0.00 14.45
CA ALA A 19 -13.82 0.74 13.23
C ALA A 19 -13.71 2.24 13.53
N ILE A 20 -13.11 2.98 12.61
CA ILE A 20 -12.88 4.42 12.73
C ILE A 20 -13.31 5.14 11.46
N SER A 21 -13.63 6.42 11.60
CA SER A 21 -13.89 7.34 10.49
C SER A 21 -12.96 8.53 10.61
N ILE A 22 -12.20 8.80 9.56
CA ILE A 22 -11.19 9.88 9.55
C ILE A 22 -11.63 10.96 8.59
N LYS A 23 -11.74 12.19 9.09
CA LYS A 23 -12.18 13.34 8.28
C LYS A 23 -11.05 13.83 7.39
N LYS A 24 -11.32 13.91 6.07
CA LYS A 24 -10.46 14.50 5.06
C LYS A 24 -11.25 15.52 4.22
N GLY A 25 -11.29 16.78 4.63
CA GLY A 25 -12.12 17.77 3.98
C GLY A 25 -13.60 17.32 3.92
N PRO A 26 -14.21 17.17 2.73
CA PRO A 26 -15.58 16.67 2.58
C PRO A 26 -15.66 15.14 2.63
N ILE A 27 -14.55 14.42 2.53
CA ILE A 27 -14.49 12.95 2.49
C ILE A 27 -14.35 12.41 3.91
N GLN A 28 -15.00 11.27 4.19
CA GLN A 28 -14.75 10.45 5.35
C GLN A 28 -14.00 9.20 4.89
N LEU A 29 -12.79 8.98 5.42
CA LEU A 29 -12.06 7.74 5.20
C LEU A 29 -12.52 6.70 6.22
N ALA A 30 -12.94 5.54 5.75
CA ALA A 30 -13.27 4.40 6.59
C ALA A 30 -11.99 3.64 6.95
N GLY A 31 -11.74 3.41 8.21
CA GLY A 31 -10.54 2.74 8.70
C GLY A 31 -10.82 1.72 9.79
N VAL A 32 -9.81 0.92 10.07
CA VAL A 32 -9.74 0.00 11.21
C VAL A 32 -8.47 0.34 11.99
N LEU A 33 -8.66 0.65 13.26
CA LEU A 33 -7.57 0.86 14.21
C LEU A 33 -7.39 -0.40 15.05
N TYR A 34 -6.14 -0.85 15.16
CA TYR A 34 -5.73 -1.87 16.12
C TYR A 34 -4.85 -1.24 17.18
N ARG A 35 -5.18 -1.46 18.43
CA ARG A 35 -4.45 -0.97 19.60
C ARG A 35 -3.94 -2.12 20.45
N PRO A 36 -2.63 -2.19 20.77
CA PRO A 36 -2.08 -3.19 21.69
C PRO A 36 -2.71 -3.09 23.08
N THR A 37 -2.93 -4.22 23.73
CA THR A 37 -3.43 -4.28 25.12
C THR A 37 -2.29 -4.29 26.14
N THR A 38 -1.29 -3.44 25.97
CA THR A 38 -0.15 -3.34 26.87
C THR A 38 -0.33 -2.21 27.88
N THR A 39 0.48 -2.20 28.94
CA THR A 39 0.47 -1.17 30.00
C THR A 39 1.26 0.08 29.59
N VAL A 40 1.83 0.13 28.39
CA VAL A 40 2.56 1.29 27.86
C VAL A 40 1.58 2.45 27.65
N ALA A 41 1.92 3.64 28.16
CA ALA A 41 1.03 4.80 28.11
C ALA A 41 0.86 5.33 26.67
N LYS A 42 1.93 5.35 25.88
CA LYS A 42 1.93 5.80 24.49
C LYS A 42 2.73 4.85 23.60
N HIS A 43 2.14 4.43 22.49
CA HIS A 43 2.72 3.50 21.55
C HIS A 43 3.27 4.22 20.31
N PRO A 44 4.29 3.67 19.63
CA PRO A 44 4.57 4.02 18.25
C PRO A 44 3.38 3.62 17.36
N ALA A 45 3.17 4.33 16.27
CA ALA A 45 2.05 4.07 15.38
C ALA A 45 2.47 3.86 13.92
N LEU A 46 1.74 3.01 13.20
CA LEU A 46 1.99 2.68 11.81
C LEU A 46 0.74 2.93 10.95
N VAL A 47 0.89 3.71 9.90
CA VAL A 47 -0.10 3.85 8.83
C VAL A 47 0.10 2.70 7.85
N ILE A 48 -0.94 1.91 7.57
CA ILE A 48 -0.86 0.76 6.65
C ILE A 48 -1.63 1.09 5.38
N VAL A 49 -0.91 1.17 4.25
CA VAL A 49 -1.45 1.60 2.96
C VAL A 49 -1.66 0.39 2.05
N HIS A 50 -2.92 0.19 1.62
CA HIS A 50 -3.34 -0.95 0.82
C HIS A 50 -2.92 -0.86 -0.66
N PRO A 51 -2.85 -2.01 -1.37
CA PRO A 51 -2.61 -2.08 -2.81
C PRO A 51 -3.64 -1.31 -3.66
N GLY A 52 -3.33 -1.09 -4.94
CA GLY A 52 -4.30 -0.58 -5.92
C GLY A 52 -5.52 -1.51 -6.02
N GLY A 53 -6.72 -0.94 -5.97
CA GLY A 53 -7.98 -1.70 -6.04
C GLY A 53 -8.28 -2.59 -4.83
N GLY A 54 -7.41 -2.62 -3.80
CA GLY A 54 -7.65 -3.34 -2.56
C GLY A 54 -8.48 -2.53 -1.56
N VAL A 55 -8.84 -3.16 -0.44
CA VAL A 55 -9.55 -2.55 0.69
C VAL A 55 -8.86 -2.91 2.02
N LYS A 56 -9.20 -2.16 3.07
CA LYS A 56 -8.63 -2.31 4.42
C LYS A 56 -8.78 -3.70 5.04
N GLU A 57 -9.79 -4.47 4.61
CA GLU A 57 -10.06 -5.83 5.12
C GLU A 57 -9.13 -6.89 4.54
N GLN A 58 -8.45 -6.61 3.44
CA GLN A 58 -7.56 -7.55 2.75
C GLN A 58 -6.13 -7.49 3.35
N THR A 59 -5.09 -7.63 2.54
CA THR A 59 -3.69 -7.70 3.02
C THR A 59 -3.30 -6.56 3.98
N ALA A 60 -3.80 -5.33 3.76
CA ALA A 60 -3.51 -4.21 4.67
C ALA A 60 -4.01 -4.47 6.10
N GLY A 61 -5.22 -5.03 6.26
CA GLY A 61 -5.77 -5.42 7.55
C GLY A 61 -4.99 -6.55 8.20
N LEU A 62 -4.52 -7.52 7.41
CA LEU A 62 -3.65 -8.60 7.90
C LEU A 62 -2.36 -8.04 8.51
N TYR A 63 -1.65 -7.17 7.79
CA TYR A 63 -0.43 -6.51 8.31
C TYR A 63 -0.73 -5.62 9.51
N ALA A 64 -1.82 -4.84 9.47
CA ALA A 64 -2.21 -3.98 10.58
C ALA A 64 -2.43 -4.79 11.87
N LYS A 65 -3.15 -5.90 11.79
CA LYS A 65 -3.35 -6.81 12.93
C LYS A 65 -2.03 -7.38 13.45
N LYS A 66 -1.22 -8.00 12.57
CA LYS A 66 0.03 -8.65 12.97
C LYS A 66 1.04 -7.67 13.58
N LEU A 67 1.15 -6.45 13.02
CA LEU A 67 2.03 -5.41 13.57
C LEU A 67 1.51 -4.87 14.90
N SER A 68 0.19 -4.81 15.10
CA SER A 68 -0.37 -4.39 16.40
C SER A 68 -0.09 -5.40 17.51
N GLU A 69 -0.07 -6.69 17.19
CA GLU A 69 0.32 -7.78 18.10
C GLU A 69 1.81 -7.70 18.50
N GLN A 70 2.60 -6.87 17.81
CA GLN A 70 4.00 -6.58 18.11
C GLN A 70 4.21 -5.24 18.85
N GLY A 71 3.13 -4.61 19.32
CA GLY A 71 3.20 -3.42 20.18
C GLY A 71 2.99 -2.07 19.48
N PHE A 72 2.66 -2.05 18.19
CA PHE A 72 2.36 -0.82 17.46
C PHE A 72 0.85 -0.52 17.45
N VAL A 73 0.47 0.73 17.56
CA VAL A 73 -0.86 1.16 17.12
C VAL A 73 -0.87 1.18 15.60
N THR A 74 -1.84 0.54 14.96
CA THR A 74 -1.89 0.49 13.51
C THR A 74 -3.24 0.94 12.97
N VAL A 75 -3.23 1.62 11.82
CA VAL A 75 -4.43 2.01 11.09
C VAL A 75 -4.32 1.50 9.66
N ALA A 76 -5.23 0.59 9.27
CA ALA A 76 -5.54 0.29 7.87
C ALA A 76 -6.82 1.04 7.49
N TYR A 77 -6.87 1.60 6.29
CA TYR A 77 -8.01 2.41 5.84
C TYR A 77 -8.29 2.18 4.35
N ASP A 78 -9.52 2.40 3.95
CA ASP A 78 -9.86 2.51 2.54
C ASP A 78 -9.48 3.90 2.04
N ALA A 79 -8.81 3.98 0.91
CA ALA A 79 -8.45 5.25 0.31
C ALA A 79 -9.71 6.03 -0.16
N SER A 80 -9.56 7.33 -0.33
CA SER A 80 -10.59 8.15 -0.99
C SER A 80 -11.07 7.48 -2.27
N HIS A 81 -12.38 7.49 -2.52
CA HIS A 81 -13.04 6.87 -3.68
C HIS A 81 -13.05 5.32 -3.70
N GLN A 82 -12.58 4.65 -2.65
CA GLN A 82 -12.44 3.19 -2.58
C GLN A 82 -13.16 2.62 -1.34
N GLY A 83 -13.53 1.34 -1.40
CA GLY A 83 -14.04 0.60 -0.26
C GLY A 83 -15.29 1.21 0.38
N GLU A 84 -15.24 1.53 1.67
CA GLU A 84 -16.27 2.25 2.43
C GLU A 84 -15.99 3.75 2.55
N SER A 85 -14.82 4.21 2.07
CA SER A 85 -14.48 5.62 2.12
C SER A 85 -15.33 6.42 1.13
N GLY A 86 -15.58 7.66 1.47
CA GLY A 86 -16.29 8.60 0.61
C GLY A 86 -15.45 9.04 -0.58
N GLY A 87 -16.03 9.92 -1.36
CA GLY A 87 -15.45 10.49 -2.59
C GLY A 87 -16.16 9.98 -3.83
N GLU A 88 -16.66 10.94 -4.63
CA GLU A 88 -17.30 10.66 -5.91
C GLU A 88 -16.48 11.27 -7.06
N PRO A 89 -16.39 10.56 -8.20
CA PRO A 89 -16.98 9.25 -8.46
C PRO A 89 -16.23 8.14 -7.72
N HIS A 90 -16.98 7.09 -7.30
CA HIS A 90 -16.37 5.91 -6.69
C HIS A 90 -15.49 5.14 -7.71
N PHE A 91 -14.49 4.39 -7.25
CA PHE A 91 -13.46 3.71 -8.07
C PHE A 91 -12.53 4.64 -8.87
N LEU A 92 -12.46 5.92 -8.51
CA LEU A 92 -11.42 6.81 -9.02
C LEU A 92 -10.08 6.43 -8.36
N GLU A 93 -9.06 6.12 -9.15
CA GLU A 93 -7.68 6.03 -8.66
C GLU A 93 -7.00 7.37 -8.90
N ASP A 94 -6.91 8.15 -7.85
CA ASP A 94 -6.24 9.46 -7.83
C ASP A 94 -5.01 9.38 -6.92
N PRO A 95 -3.80 9.33 -7.49
CA PRO A 95 -2.57 9.28 -6.71
C PRO A 95 -2.40 10.45 -5.73
N SER A 96 -2.85 11.63 -6.08
CA SER A 96 -2.77 12.80 -5.19
C SER A 96 -3.71 12.65 -4.00
N ALA A 97 -4.91 12.12 -4.24
CA ALA A 97 -5.85 11.79 -3.17
C ALA A 97 -5.28 10.72 -2.25
N ARG A 98 -4.70 9.64 -2.81
CA ARG A 98 -4.05 8.55 -2.07
C ARG A 98 -2.92 9.04 -1.16
N VAL A 99 -2.08 9.95 -1.65
CA VAL A 99 -1.00 10.56 -0.86
C VAL A 99 -1.56 11.43 0.26
N SER A 100 -2.54 12.28 -0.03
CA SER A 100 -3.16 13.16 0.98
C SER A 100 -4.04 12.43 1.98
N ASP A 101 -4.53 11.23 1.67
CA ASP A 101 -5.19 10.34 2.64
C ASP A 101 -4.24 9.99 3.79
N VAL A 102 -2.98 9.69 3.47
CA VAL A 102 -1.95 9.40 4.48
C VAL A 102 -1.82 10.55 5.48
N TYR A 103 -1.77 11.80 4.99
CA TYR A 103 -1.68 12.98 5.88
C TYR A 103 -2.85 13.05 6.86
N SER A 104 -4.05 12.75 6.37
CA SER A 104 -5.25 12.74 7.23
C SER A 104 -5.23 11.62 8.27
N VAL A 105 -4.64 10.46 7.94
CA VAL A 105 -4.43 9.37 8.89
C VAL A 105 -3.38 9.75 9.93
N VAL A 106 -2.29 10.42 9.54
CA VAL A 106 -1.30 10.97 10.49
C VAL A 106 -1.94 11.99 11.41
N ASP A 107 -2.73 12.94 10.87
CA ASP A 107 -3.49 13.93 11.67
C ASP A 107 -4.44 13.27 12.68
N TYR A 108 -5.02 12.14 12.32
CA TYR A 108 -5.87 11.35 13.22
C TYR A 108 -5.05 10.69 14.33
N LEU A 109 -3.91 10.07 13.97
CA LEU A 109 -3.05 9.36 14.93
C LEU A 109 -2.43 10.32 15.96
N GLU A 110 -1.96 11.50 15.56
CA GLU A 110 -1.40 12.50 16.46
C GLU A 110 -2.38 12.96 17.57
N LYS A 111 -3.69 12.87 17.30
CA LYS A 111 -4.74 13.27 18.26
C LYS A 111 -5.10 12.19 19.27
N GLN A 112 -4.58 10.96 19.10
CA GLN A 112 -4.86 9.87 20.02
C GLN A 112 -3.95 9.96 21.24
N ASP A 113 -4.53 9.92 22.45
CA ASP A 113 -3.81 10.02 23.74
C ASP A 113 -2.84 8.85 23.99
N PHE A 114 -3.11 7.70 23.35
CA PHE A 114 -2.31 6.47 23.41
C PHE A 114 -1.24 6.37 22.31
N VAL A 115 -1.11 7.36 21.43
CA VAL A 115 -0.09 7.41 20.38
C VAL A 115 1.03 8.37 20.79
N ASN A 116 2.28 7.97 20.53
CA ASN A 116 3.41 8.90 20.57
C ASN A 116 3.52 9.62 19.21
N PRO A 117 3.22 10.93 19.14
CA PRO A 117 3.22 11.66 17.86
C PRO A 117 4.62 11.77 17.22
N ASP A 118 5.69 11.61 18.00
CA ASP A 118 7.07 11.62 17.48
C ASP A 118 7.51 10.27 16.94
N LYS A 119 6.65 9.23 17.02
CA LYS A 119 6.93 7.85 16.64
C LYS A 119 5.84 7.31 15.69
N ILE A 120 5.56 8.04 14.62
CA ILE A 120 4.63 7.61 13.56
C ILE A 120 5.44 7.23 12.33
N ALA A 121 5.15 6.06 11.75
CA ALA A 121 5.78 5.59 10.53
C ALA A 121 4.73 5.00 9.56
N ILE A 122 5.18 4.55 8.39
CA ILE A 122 4.29 4.08 7.34
C ILE A 122 4.76 2.75 6.76
N VAL A 123 3.81 1.88 6.47
CA VAL A 123 4.03 0.60 5.78
C VAL A 123 3.10 0.54 4.57
N GLY A 124 3.66 0.37 3.39
CA GLY A 124 2.87 0.28 2.17
C GLY A 124 3.08 -1.03 1.42
N ILE A 125 1.99 -1.61 0.91
CA ILE A 125 1.99 -2.86 0.16
C ILE A 125 1.63 -2.57 -1.30
N CYS A 126 2.39 -3.10 -2.27
CA CYS A 126 2.18 -2.91 -3.70
C CYS A 126 2.12 -1.41 -4.07
N ALA A 127 1.05 -0.94 -4.75
CA ALA A 127 0.85 0.49 -5.03
C ALA A 127 0.85 1.34 -3.75
N GLY A 128 0.38 0.79 -2.62
CA GLY A 128 0.49 1.42 -1.31
C GLY A 128 1.92 1.74 -0.91
N GLY A 129 2.90 0.93 -1.33
CA GLY A 129 4.33 1.20 -1.13
C GLY A 129 4.78 2.46 -1.88
N GLY A 130 4.40 2.61 -3.15
CA GLY A 130 4.68 3.84 -3.92
C GLY A 130 4.02 5.08 -3.29
N TYR A 131 2.76 4.97 -2.88
CA TYR A 131 2.06 6.07 -2.18
C TYR A 131 2.69 6.42 -0.84
N SER A 132 3.18 5.41 -0.11
CA SER A 132 3.90 5.61 1.16
C SER A 132 5.19 6.40 0.97
N VAL A 133 5.96 6.07 -0.07
CA VAL A 133 7.17 6.82 -0.46
C VAL A 133 6.82 8.26 -0.83
N ALA A 134 5.79 8.46 -1.67
CA ALA A 134 5.35 9.79 -2.07
C ALA A 134 4.84 10.63 -0.89
N ALA A 135 4.16 10.02 0.08
CA ALA A 135 3.69 10.70 1.28
C ALA A 135 4.84 11.06 2.22
N ALA A 136 5.76 10.13 2.48
CA ALA A 136 6.85 10.34 3.44
C ALA A 136 7.83 11.43 2.99
N LYS A 137 8.14 11.54 1.69
CA LYS A 137 9.00 12.63 1.19
C LYS A 137 8.39 14.02 1.35
N SER A 138 7.06 14.11 1.62
CA SER A 138 6.33 15.37 1.77
C SER A 138 5.86 15.62 3.21
N ASP A 139 5.71 14.57 4.03
CA ASP A 139 5.27 14.67 5.43
C ASP A 139 6.31 14.03 6.36
N HIS A 140 7.18 14.85 6.90
CA HIS A 140 8.28 14.43 7.78
C HIS A 140 7.84 14.13 9.23
N ARG A 141 6.54 14.13 9.51
CA ARG A 141 5.97 13.51 10.72
C ARG A 141 6.09 11.99 10.65
N LEU A 142 6.14 11.43 9.44
CA LEU A 142 6.51 10.04 9.20
C LEU A 142 8.01 9.87 9.41
N LYS A 143 8.40 9.07 10.41
CA LYS A 143 9.80 8.94 10.84
C LYS A 143 10.55 7.82 10.12
N ALA A 144 9.83 6.84 9.58
CA ALA A 144 10.40 5.72 8.82
C ALA A 144 9.38 5.21 7.81
N VAL A 145 9.89 4.55 6.77
CA VAL A 145 9.08 3.96 5.69
C VAL A 145 9.43 2.48 5.53
N ALA A 146 8.43 1.62 5.44
CA ALA A 146 8.63 0.25 4.97
C ALA A 146 7.74 -0.02 3.74
N THR A 147 8.30 -0.67 2.74
CA THR A 147 7.57 -1.08 1.54
C THR A 147 7.66 -2.58 1.35
N ILE A 148 6.56 -3.20 0.95
CA ILE A 148 6.44 -4.64 0.74
C ILE A 148 5.90 -4.87 -0.67
N SER A 149 6.66 -5.59 -1.50
CA SER A 149 6.34 -5.82 -2.92
C SER A 149 5.88 -4.53 -3.62
N MET A 150 6.62 -3.45 -3.44
CA MET A 150 6.22 -2.10 -3.84
C MET A 150 6.04 -1.93 -5.34
N VAL A 151 5.05 -1.12 -5.70
CA VAL A 151 4.79 -0.67 -7.09
C VAL A 151 4.67 0.85 -7.13
N ASN A 152 5.45 1.51 -7.98
CA ASN A 152 5.15 2.86 -8.44
C ASN A 152 4.09 2.76 -9.54
N ILE A 153 2.84 3.04 -9.20
CA ILE A 153 1.70 2.81 -10.09
C ILE A 153 1.81 3.57 -11.41
N GLY A 154 2.41 4.76 -11.39
CA GLY A 154 2.63 5.53 -12.62
C GLY A 154 3.66 4.89 -13.54
N ASP A 155 4.77 4.42 -12.99
CA ASP A 155 5.77 3.67 -13.75
C ASP A 155 5.18 2.37 -14.32
N SER A 156 4.45 1.60 -13.51
CA SER A 156 3.77 0.38 -13.95
C SER A 156 2.77 0.67 -15.07
N ALA A 157 2.00 1.75 -14.97
CA ALA A 157 1.06 2.15 -16.02
C ALA A 157 1.76 2.55 -17.33
N ARG A 158 2.93 3.19 -17.24
CA ARG A 158 3.72 3.62 -18.40
C ARG A 158 4.49 2.48 -19.06
N LEU A 159 5.12 1.64 -18.25
CA LEU A 159 6.14 0.67 -18.71
C LEU A 159 5.66 -0.78 -18.66
N GLY A 160 4.44 -1.04 -18.19
CA GLY A 160 3.90 -2.38 -17.97
C GLY A 160 4.41 -3.01 -16.67
N TRP A 161 3.92 -4.22 -16.38
CA TRP A 161 4.24 -4.93 -15.14
C TRP A 161 5.73 -5.28 -15.03
N ASP A 162 6.34 -5.73 -16.13
CA ASP A 162 7.73 -6.17 -16.17
C ASP A 162 8.68 -5.11 -16.77
N ALA A 163 8.27 -3.84 -16.84
CA ALA A 163 9.02 -2.72 -17.43
C ALA A 163 9.45 -2.94 -18.89
N ASN A 164 8.66 -3.64 -19.68
CA ASN A 164 8.99 -4.04 -21.06
C ASN A 164 8.09 -3.37 -22.13
N GLU A 165 7.20 -2.45 -21.73
CA GLU A 165 6.30 -1.75 -22.63
C GLU A 165 6.81 -0.35 -23.02
N ASP A 166 6.40 0.13 -24.20
CA ASP A 166 6.72 1.48 -24.66
C ASP A 166 5.73 2.50 -24.05
N ALA A 167 6.26 3.40 -23.26
CA ALA A 167 5.46 4.48 -22.66
C ALA A 167 4.73 5.36 -23.70
N LYS A 168 5.29 5.51 -24.92
CA LYS A 168 4.63 6.27 -26.00
C LYS A 168 3.34 5.63 -26.47
N ALA A 169 3.24 4.29 -26.42
CA ALA A 169 2.02 3.58 -26.78
C ALA A 169 0.84 3.92 -25.85
N LYS A 170 1.11 4.46 -24.65
CA LYS A 170 0.07 4.88 -23.70
C LYS A 170 -0.64 6.18 -24.06
N THR A 171 -0.21 6.87 -25.13
CA THR A 171 -0.89 8.09 -25.60
C THR A 171 -2.37 7.83 -25.92
N THR A 172 -2.71 6.66 -26.43
CA THR A 172 -4.10 6.26 -26.71
C THR A 172 -4.98 6.20 -25.44
N ALA A 173 -4.40 5.92 -24.27
CA ALA A 173 -5.12 5.92 -23.00
C ALA A 173 -5.59 7.33 -22.61
N PHE A 174 -4.79 8.36 -22.90
CA PHE A 174 -5.21 9.76 -22.70
C PHE A 174 -6.39 10.13 -23.60
N ASP A 175 -6.37 9.73 -24.89
CA ASP A 175 -7.47 9.98 -25.81
C ASP A 175 -8.75 9.26 -25.39
N MET A 176 -8.63 8.02 -24.93
CA MET A 176 -9.76 7.24 -24.40
C MET A 176 -10.35 7.91 -23.16
N ALA A 177 -9.51 8.31 -22.22
CA ALA A 177 -9.96 9.00 -21.00
C ALA A 177 -10.62 10.34 -21.32
N ALA A 178 -10.06 11.14 -22.21
CA ALA A 178 -10.63 12.42 -22.62
C ALA A 178 -12.02 12.27 -23.26
N LYS A 179 -12.18 11.28 -24.15
CA LYS A 179 -13.48 10.95 -24.76
C LYS A 179 -14.50 10.51 -23.73
N GLN A 180 -14.08 9.64 -22.78
CA GLN A 180 -14.95 9.16 -21.71
C GLN A 180 -15.39 10.30 -20.79
N ILE A 181 -14.46 11.16 -20.35
CA ILE A 181 -14.77 12.34 -19.53
C ILE A 181 -15.77 13.25 -20.23
N SER A 182 -15.61 13.49 -21.54
CA SER A 182 -16.56 14.29 -22.31
C SER A 182 -17.92 13.60 -22.41
N ALA A 183 -17.98 12.28 -22.54
CA ALA A 183 -19.24 11.54 -22.57
C ALA A 183 -19.96 11.62 -21.21
N GLU A 184 -19.23 11.45 -20.11
CA GLU A 184 -19.77 11.57 -18.73
C GLU A 184 -20.32 12.96 -18.46
N ASN A 185 -19.66 14.02 -18.93
CA ASN A 185 -20.16 15.39 -18.82
C ASN A 185 -21.45 15.63 -19.62
N ASN A 186 -21.75 14.75 -20.59
CA ASN A 186 -22.99 14.74 -21.37
C ASN A 186 -23.98 13.66 -20.86
N GLY A 187 -23.79 13.13 -19.68
CA GLY A 187 -24.72 12.21 -19.02
C GLY A 187 -24.49 10.72 -19.28
N ALA A 188 -23.36 10.34 -19.89
CA ALA A 188 -23.02 8.93 -20.01
C ALA A 188 -22.54 8.35 -18.65
N GLU A 189 -22.76 7.05 -18.47
CA GLU A 189 -22.28 6.33 -17.29
C GLU A 189 -20.74 6.23 -17.29
N PRO A 190 -20.09 6.29 -16.11
CA PRO A 190 -18.66 6.07 -15.97
C PRO A 190 -18.23 4.67 -16.43
N VAL A 191 -17.16 4.59 -17.18
CA VAL A 191 -16.57 3.31 -17.63
C VAL A 191 -15.31 3.00 -16.82
N ALA A 192 -15.18 1.74 -16.40
CA ALA A 192 -14.03 1.25 -15.65
C ALA A 192 -13.26 0.17 -16.42
N ALA A 193 -11.94 0.16 -16.21
CA ALA A 193 -11.06 -0.96 -16.56
C ALA A 193 -10.78 -1.81 -15.30
N PRO A 194 -10.46 -3.10 -15.45
CA PRO A 194 -10.05 -3.93 -14.31
C PRO A 194 -8.61 -3.63 -13.89
N TYR A 195 -8.31 -3.73 -12.60
CA TYR A 195 -6.93 -3.72 -12.07
C TYR A 195 -6.19 -5.00 -12.41
N VAL A 196 -6.87 -6.14 -12.30
CA VAL A 196 -6.33 -7.45 -12.62
C VAL A 196 -7.20 -8.14 -13.66
N PRO A 197 -6.61 -8.96 -14.57
CA PRO A 197 -7.38 -9.58 -15.63
C PRO A 197 -8.47 -10.50 -15.08
N PRO A 198 -9.75 -10.30 -15.45
CA PRO A 198 -10.84 -11.18 -14.98
C PRO A 198 -10.70 -12.64 -15.44
N GLN A 199 -10.03 -12.84 -16.56
CA GLN A 199 -9.77 -14.16 -17.17
C GLN A 199 -8.32 -14.18 -17.64
N PRO A 200 -7.37 -14.52 -16.76
CA PRO A 200 -5.97 -14.63 -17.16
C PRO A 200 -5.76 -15.78 -18.13
N ASP A 201 -4.88 -15.57 -19.11
CA ASP A 201 -4.47 -16.54 -20.13
C ASP A 201 -3.01 -16.98 -19.95
N ASP A 202 -2.49 -17.79 -20.90
CA ASP A 202 -1.11 -18.28 -20.84
C ASP A 202 -0.05 -17.17 -20.96
N LYS A 203 -0.40 -16.04 -21.57
CA LYS A 203 0.49 -14.88 -21.75
C LYS A 203 0.46 -13.91 -20.56
N THR A 204 -0.51 -14.05 -19.69
CA THR A 204 -0.63 -13.20 -18.49
C THR A 204 0.56 -13.46 -17.55
N PRO A 205 1.28 -12.41 -17.10
CA PRO A 205 2.35 -12.56 -16.10
C PRO A 205 1.90 -13.33 -14.86
N LEU A 206 2.80 -14.09 -14.25
CA LEU A 206 2.48 -14.94 -13.09
C LEU A 206 1.84 -14.12 -11.96
N ASP A 207 2.45 -13.02 -11.58
CA ASP A 207 1.91 -12.15 -10.52
C ASP A 207 0.48 -11.67 -10.81
N MET A 208 0.15 -11.41 -12.09
CA MET A 208 -1.21 -11.01 -12.49
C MET A 208 -2.20 -12.17 -12.43
N LYS A 209 -1.77 -13.41 -12.73
CA LYS A 209 -2.59 -14.63 -12.53
C LYS A 209 -2.88 -14.85 -11.06
N GLU A 210 -1.87 -14.71 -10.22
CA GLU A 210 -2.00 -14.85 -8.77
C GLU A 210 -2.84 -13.72 -8.17
N ALA A 211 -2.68 -12.48 -8.63
CA ALA A 211 -3.52 -11.37 -8.23
C ALA A 211 -4.99 -11.58 -8.61
N SER A 212 -5.26 -12.11 -9.82
CA SER A 212 -6.62 -12.48 -10.21
C SER A 212 -7.19 -13.55 -9.28
N ASN A 213 -6.40 -14.55 -8.92
CA ASN A 213 -6.80 -15.57 -7.94
C ASN A 213 -7.09 -14.95 -6.56
N TYR A 214 -6.21 -14.06 -6.08
CA TYR A 214 -6.39 -13.39 -4.79
C TYR A 214 -7.66 -12.52 -4.75
N TYR A 215 -7.83 -11.62 -5.73
CA TYR A 215 -8.90 -10.62 -5.68
C TYR A 215 -10.27 -11.12 -6.17
N LEU A 216 -10.31 -12.16 -7.02
CA LEU A 216 -11.53 -12.55 -7.72
C LEU A 216 -12.08 -13.93 -7.33
N THR A 217 -11.42 -14.60 -6.36
CA THR A 217 -11.86 -15.92 -5.87
C THR A 217 -12.07 -15.90 -4.36
N PRO A 218 -12.66 -16.96 -3.77
CA PRO A 218 -12.81 -17.06 -2.31
C PRO A 218 -11.51 -16.97 -1.50
N ARG A 219 -10.33 -16.96 -2.14
CA ARG A 219 -9.03 -16.76 -1.46
C ARG A 219 -9.04 -15.47 -0.64
N ALA A 220 -9.40 -14.33 -1.25
CA ALA A 220 -9.47 -13.05 -0.56
C ALA A 220 -10.39 -12.03 -1.26
N GLN A 221 -11.31 -12.48 -2.14
CA GLN A 221 -12.25 -11.56 -2.77
C GLN A 221 -13.04 -10.77 -1.71
N HIS A 222 -13.33 -9.52 -2.01
CA HIS A 222 -14.11 -8.67 -1.11
C HIS A 222 -15.13 -7.85 -1.91
N PRO A 223 -16.39 -7.73 -1.47
CA PRO A 223 -17.45 -7.05 -2.24
C PRO A 223 -17.09 -5.60 -2.61
N ARG A 224 -16.34 -4.93 -1.76
CA ARG A 224 -15.91 -3.54 -1.97
C ARG A 224 -14.60 -3.40 -2.76
N ALA A 225 -13.88 -4.48 -3.02
CA ALA A 225 -12.74 -4.55 -3.94
C ALA A 225 -13.22 -5.04 -5.30
N ALA A 226 -13.99 -4.22 -6.01
CA ALA A 226 -14.77 -4.63 -7.18
C ALA A 226 -13.94 -4.81 -8.47
N ASN A 227 -12.62 -4.77 -8.40
CA ASN A 227 -11.71 -4.85 -9.55
C ASN A 227 -12.02 -3.79 -10.63
N LYS A 228 -12.24 -2.55 -10.22
CA LYS A 228 -12.62 -1.44 -11.08
C LYS A 228 -11.71 -0.23 -10.87
N MET A 229 -11.20 0.33 -11.96
CA MET A 229 -10.55 1.63 -12.02
C MET A 229 -11.19 2.44 -13.14
N LEU A 230 -11.76 3.59 -12.85
CA LEU A 230 -12.40 4.44 -13.85
C LEU A 230 -11.41 4.86 -14.94
N LEU A 231 -11.84 4.91 -16.21
CA LEU A 231 -10.98 5.35 -17.31
C LEU A 231 -10.44 6.78 -17.09
N ARG A 232 -11.18 7.65 -16.41
CA ARG A 232 -10.74 8.99 -16.03
C ARG A 232 -9.55 9.00 -15.04
N SER A 233 -9.23 7.87 -14.43
CA SER A 233 -8.03 7.71 -13.59
C SER A 233 -6.74 7.65 -14.42
N PHE A 234 -6.78 7.21 -15.68
CA PHE A 234 -5.58 6.99 -16.49
C PHE A 234 -4.69 8.24 -16.60
N PRO A 235 -5.20 9.45 -16.89
CA PRO A 235 -4.36 10.63 -16.92
C PRO A 235 -3.69 10.93 -15.57
N LEU A 236 -4.39 10.69 -14.46
CA LEU A 236 -3.88 10.92 -13.12
C LEU A 236 -2.75 9.94 -12.80
N VAL A 237 -2.96 8.65 -13.09
CA VAL A 237 -2.00 7.58 -12.84
C VAL A 237 -0.79 7.69 -13.78
N LEU A 238 -1.00 7.89 -15.08
CA LEU A 238 0.09 7.98 -16.08
C LEU A 238 1.03 9.16 -15.85
N ASN A 239 0.55 10.26 -15.27
CA ASN A 239 1.36 11.43 -14.93
C ASN A 239 2.00 11.34 -13.53
N PHE A 240 1.63 10.38 -12.71
CA PHE A 240 2.19 10.23 -11.37
C PHE A 240 3.57 9.54 -11.40
N ASP A 241 4.47 10.02 -10.53
CA ASP A 241 5.73 9.34 -10.21
C ASP A 241 6.00 9.44 -8.70
N ALA A 242 5.84 8.29 -8.03
CA ALA A 242 6.09 8.19 -6.59
C ALA A 242 7.54 8.51 -6.22
N PHE A 243 8.48 8.28 -7.15
CA PHE A 243 9.91 8.37 -6.91
C PHE A 243 10.53 9.71 -7.31
N GLN A 244 9.75 10.60 -7.94
CA GLN A 244 10.25 11.92 -8.32
C GLN A 244 10.82 12.67 -7.10
N PHE A 245 12.07 13.10 -7.18
CA PHE A 245 12.81 13.85 -6.13
C PHE A 245 13.03 13.07 -4.81
N THR A 246 12.99 11.74 -4.82
CA THR A 246 13.29 10.94 -3.61
C THR A 246 14.72 11.12 -3.14
N GLU A 247 15.67 11.38 -4.03
CA GLU A 247 17.06 11.71 -3.72
C GLU A 247 17.22 13.01 -2.91
N LEU A 248 16.21 13.89 -2.97
CA LEU A 248 16.23 15.18 -2.28
C LEU A 248 15.37 15.19 -1.02
N TYR A 249 14.19 14.55 -1.08
CA TYR A 249 13.14 14.75 -0.06
C TYR A 249 12.82 13.52 0.76
N LEU A 250 13.15 12.30 0.32
CA LEU A 250 12.99 11.10 1.13
C LEU A 250 14.23 10.91 2.02
N THR A 251 14.25 11.62 3.14
CA THR A 251 15.36 11.60 4.10
C THR A 251 15.17 10.58 5.22
N GLN A 252 13.96 10.02 5.35
CA GLN A 252 13.63 9.03 6.37
C GLN A 252 14.32 7.69 6.08
N PRO A 253 14.74 6.94 7.12
CA PRO A 253 15.15 5.56 6.98
C PRO A 253 14.06 4.75 6.26
N THR A 254 14.48 3.94 5.27
CA THR A 254 13.54 3.19 4.43
C THR A 254 13.91 1.72 4.36
N LEU A 255 12.93 0.84 4.65
CA LEU A 255 13.02 -0.60 4.47
C LEU A 255 12.31 -1.01 3.17
N LEU A 256 13.01 -1.74 2.31
CA LEU A 256 12.51 -2.25 1.05
C LEU A 256 12.45 -3.78 1.10
N ILE A 257 11.25 -4.37 1.02
CA ILE A 257 11.05 -5.83 0.98
C ILE A 257 10.42 -6.21 -0.36
N ALA A 258 11.05 -7.14 -1.08
CA ALA A 258 10.53 -7.66 -2.34
C ALA A 258 10.90 -9.12 -2.55
N GLY A 259 10.13 -9.83 -3.38
CA GLY A 259 10.44 -11.16 -3.82
C GLY A 259 11.41 -11.17 -5.00
N GLU A 260 12.33 -12.12 -5.02
CA GLU A 260 13.30 -12.31 -6.11
C GLU A 260 12.60 -12.59 -7.46
N LYS A 261 11.47 -13.33 -7.42
CA LYS A 261 10.69 -13.68 -8.62
C LYS A 261 9.52 -12.72 -8.91
N ALA A 262 9.36 -11.67 -8.11
CA ALA A 262 8.32 -10.69 -8.35
C ALA A 262 8.61 -9.88 -9.62
N GLY A 263 7.69 -9.84 -10.57
CA GLY A 263 7.78 -8.97 -11.75
C GLY A 263 7.87 -7.49 -11.37
N SER A 264 7.41 -7.13 -10.18
CA SER A 264 7.52 -5.77 -9.60
C SER A 264 8.87 -5.45 -8.94
N LEU A 265 9.82 -6.38 -8.86
CA LEU A 265 11.12 -6.18 -8.19
C LEU A 265 11.86 -4.94 -8.69
N TRP A 266 11.76 -4.65 -9.97
CA TRP A 266 12.44 -3.51 -10.59
C TRP A 266 12.05 -2.15 -9.99
N HIS A 267 10.85 -2.00 -9.42
CA HIS A 267 10.45 -0.78 -8.69
C HIS A 267 11.29 -0.61 -7.42
N THR A 268 11.47 -1.70 -6.67
CA THR A 268 12.31 -1.72 -5.47
C THR A 268 13.75 -1.38 -5.81
N GLU A 269 14.31 -1.98 -6.86
CA GLU A 269 15.66 -1.71 -7.32
C GLU A 269 15.85 -0.29 -7.86
N LYS A 270 14.82 0.26 -8.55
CA LYS A 270 14.82 1.64 -9.02
C LYS A 270 14.87 2.61 -7.84
N LEU A 271 14.01 2.42 -6.85
CA LEU A 271 13.96 3.30 -5.68
C LEU A 271 15.25 3.21 -4.86
N ASP A 272 15.77 2.00 -4.60
CA ASP A 272 17.03 1.79 -3.86
C ASP A 272 18.22 2.56 -4.44
N LYS A 273 18.25 2.71 -5.78
CA LYS A 273 19.27 3.49 -6.49
C LYS A 273 19.07 5.02 -6.41
N GLN A 274 17.84 5.47 -6.12
CA GLN A 274 17.48 6.90 -6.11
C GLN A 274 17.44 7.50 -4.71
N ILE A 275 17.17 6.71 -3.67
CA ILE A 275 17.07 7.23 -2.30
C ILE A 275 18.40 7.85 -1.86
N GLY A 276 18.30 9.08 -1.33
CA GLY A 276 19.44 9.76 -0.70
C GLY A 276 19.64 9.41 0.78
N GLY A 277 18.66 8.79 1.41
CA GLY A 277 18.66 8.41 2.83
C GLY A 277 19.18 6.99 3.09
N ALA A 278 19.18 6.58 4.35
CA ALA A 278 19.56 5.23 4.75
C ALA A 278 18.51 4.20 4.27
N THR A 279 18.97 3.19 3.57
CA THR A 279 18.11 2.08 3.11
C THR A 279 18.54 0.75 3.70
N LYS A 280 17.54 -0.09 4.03
CA LYS A 280 17.71 -1.50 4.30
C LYS A 280 16.88 -2.28 3.27
N LYS A 281 17.50 -3.20 2.54
CA LYS A 281 16.85 -3.95 1.48
C LYS A 281 16.86 -5.44 1.79
N LEU A 282 15.70 -6.09 1.68
CA LEU A 282 15.52 -7.53 1.78
C LEU A 282 14.88 -8.05 0.49
N ILE A 283 15.65 -8.78 -0.30
CA ILE A 283 15.14 -9.55 -1.43
C ILE A 283 14.99 -11.00 -0.98
N VAL A 284 13.76 -11.49 -0.96
CA VAL A 284 13.44 -12.83 -0.47
C VAL A 284 13.58 -13.84 -1.61
N PRO A 285 14.49 -14.82 -1.48
CA PRO A 285 14.72 -15.82 -2.53
C PRO A 285 13.44 -16.57 -2.87
N ASN A 286 13.24 -16.83 -4.15
CA ASN A 286 12.11 -17.57 -4.72
C ASN A 286 10.70 -16.98 -4.48
N ALA A 287 10.54 -15.92 -3.71
CA ALA A 287 9.24 -15.28 -3.48
C ALA A 287 8.77 -14.50 -4.71
N ALA A 288 7.48 -14.59 -5.01
CA ALA A 288 6.76 -13.80 -6.00
C ALA A 288 6.09 -12.57 -5.33
N HIS A 289 5.46 -11.71 -6.13
CA HIS A 289 4.79 -10.51 -5.65
C HIS A 289 3.66 -10.81 -4.66
N MET A 290 2.83 -11.80 -5.00
CA MET A 290 1.60 -12.10 -4.25
C MET A 290 1.84 -12.96 -3.00
N ASP A 291 3.02 -13.56 -2.83
CA ASP A 291 3.37 -14.33 -1.63
C ASP A 291 3.28 -13.48 -0.36
N PHE A 292 3.57 -12.18 -0.47
CA PHE A 292 3.49 -11.24 0.64
C PHE A 292 2.06 -10.76 0.97
N TYR A 293 1.03 -11.23 0.26
CA TYR A 293 -0.35 -10.80 0.54
C TYR A 293 -1.03 -11.66 1.60
N ASP A 294 -0.84 -12.97 1.55
CA ASP A 294 -1.46 -13.95 2.44
C ASP A 294 -0.63 -15.25 2.62
N GLY A 295 0.52 -15.38 1.97
CA GLY A 295 1.45 -16.50 2.20
C GLY A 295 2.04 -16.41 3.60
N GLU A 296 1.66 -17.32 4.51
CA GLU A 296 1.97 -17.23 5.94
C GLU A 296 3.46 -17.01 6.20
N GLU A 297 4.33 -17.82 5.60
CA GLU A 297 5.78 -17.73 5.75
C GLU A 297 6.34 -16.35 5.35
N TYR A 298 5.89 -15.82 4.20
CA TYR A 298 6.38 -14.58 3.66
C TYR A 298 5.82 -13.35 4.40
N VAL A 299 4.57 -13.43 4.84
CA VAL A 299 3.93 -12.39 5.67
C VAL A 299 4.63 -12.32 7.03
N GLU A 300 4.89 -13.45 7.69
CA GLU A 300 5.61 -13.48 8.96
C GLU A 300 7.05 -12.95 8.83
N LEU A 301 7.73 -13.32 7.76
CA LEU A 301 9.08 -12.80 7.47
C LEU A 301 9.06 -11.28 7.27
N ALA A 302 8.10 -10.77 6.50
CA ALA A 302 7.95 -9.34 6.28
C ALA A 302 7.59 -8.60 7.57
N VAL A 303 6.63 -9.10 8.34
CA VAL A 303 6.24 -8.53 9.65
C VAL A 303 7.44 -8.47 10.58
N LYS A 304 8.19 -9.58 10.73
CA LYS A 304 9.40 -9.60 11.56
C LYS A 304 10.39 -8.50 11.17
N ASN A 305 10.70 -8.37 9.88
CA ASN A 305 11.66 -7.38 9.39
C ASN A 305 11.15 -5.95 9.57
N VAL A 306 9.84 -5.71 9.39
CA VAL A 306 9.21 -4.40 9.66
C VAL A 306 9.32 -4.08 11.15
N VAL A 307 9.01 -5.03 12.04
CA VAL A 307 9.10 -4.85 13.51
C VAL A 307 10.53 -4.52 13.93
N ASP A 308 11.50 -5.32 13.49
CA ASP A 308 12.90 -5.12 13.82
C ASP A 308 13.36 -3.72 13.35
N PHE A 309 13.04 -3.35 12.10
CA PHE A 309 13.39 -2.06 11.52
C PHE A 309 12.69 -0.88 12.24
N MET A 310 11.37 -0.94 12.45
CA MET A 310 10.64 0.15 13.09
C MET A 310 11.04 0.33 14.55
N SER A 311 11.41 -0.75 15.25
CA SER A 311 11.90 -0.68 16.64
C SER A 311 13.28 -0.02 16.75
N GLU A 312 14.09 -0.10 15.67
CA GLU A 312 15.39 0.60 15.59
C GLU A 312 15.22 2.09 15.26
N GLN A 313 14.15 2.47 14.54
CA GLN A 313 13.96 3.82 14.00
C GLN A 313 13.01 4.69 14.83
N LEU A 314 12.14 4.11 15.64
CA LEU A 314 11.13 4.79 16.47
C LEU A 314 11.45 4.67 17.97
#